data_994c8405d38f353440515a13d56df2c4
#
_entry.id   994c8405d38f353440515a13d56df2c4
#
_cell.length_a   1.000
_cell.length_b   1.000
_cell.length_c   1.000
_cell.angle_alpha   90.00
_cell.angle_beta   90.00
_cell.angle_gamma   90.00
#
_symmetry.space_group_name_H-M   'P 1'
#
loop_
_entity.id
_entity.type
_entity.pdbx_description
1 polymer ?
#
loop_
_entity_poly.entity_id
_entity_poly.type
_entity_poly.pdbx_seq_one_letter_code
_entity_poly.pdbx_strand_id
1 'polypeptide(L)'
;MKVLIVDDNDGIRRMLRRILVDTADTIWECTDGSQALAAYEEHQPDIVLMDVRMPIVDGLAATRQIVTRHPAAQVIVVTDYQDDDVKAAALEAGACEYVLKHEMNVLPDVIASISGTGRA
;
A
#
# COMPACT_ATOMS: atom_id res chain seq x y z
N MET A 1 -14.76 2.43 0.66
CA MET A 1 -13.50 1.78 0.21
C MET A 1 -12.77 1.20 1.40
N LYS A 2 -12.23 0.02 1.23
CA LYS A 2 -11.50 -0.70 2.28
C LYS A 2 -10.00 -0.61 2.00
N VAL A 3 -9.21 -0.22 2.99
CA VAL A 3 -7.76 -0.02 2.82
C VAL A 3 -6.99 -0.82 3.86
N LEU A 4 -5.94 -1.49 3.42
CA LEU A 4 -4.98 -2.16 4.29
C LEU A 4 -3.69 -1.37 4.29
N ILE A 5 -3.22 -0.98 5.48
CA ILE A 5 -1.95 -0.25 5.64
C ILE A 5 -0.93 -1.23 6.22
N VAL A 6 0.21 -1.37 5.56
CA VAL A 6 1.30 -2.23 6.01
C VAL A 6 2.54 -1.37 6.19
N ASP A 7 2.85 -1.03 7.44
CA ASP A 7 3.97 -0.17 7.79
C ASP A 7 4.31 -0.41 9.27
N ASP A 8 5.59 -0.54 9.58
CA ASP A 8 6.01 -0.81 10.96
C ASP A 8 6.07 0.44 11.84
N ASN A 9 5.88 1.61 11.27
CA ASN A 9 5.95 2.88 11.99
C ASN A 9 4.58 3.36 12.42
N ASP A 10 4.33 3.45 13.74
CA ASP A 10 3.05 3.87 14.28
C ASP A 10 2.65 5.27 13.82
N GLY A 11 3.62 6.19 13.77
CA GLY A 11 3.36 7.58 13.37
C GLY A 11 2.90 7.68 11.93
N ILE A 12 3.52 6.88 11.05
CA ILE A 12 3.14 6.86 9.64
C ILE A 12 1.73 6.28 9.49
N ARG A 13 1.42 5.19 10.21
CA ARG A 13 0.08 4.61 10.13
C ARG A 13 -0.99 5.62 10.59
N ARG A 14 -0.72 6.35 11.66
CA ARG A 14 -1.65 7.39 12.14
C ARG A 14 -1.82 8.50 11.11
N MET A 15 -0.73 8.91 10.48
CA MET A 15 -0.78 9.95 9.45
C MET A 15 -1.59 9.47 8.24
N LEU A 16 -1.37 8.23 7.81
CA LEU A 16 -2.12 7.66 6.70
C LEU A 16 -3.62 7.58 7.02
N ARG A 17 -3.99 7.19 8.24
CA ARG A 17 -5.39 7.18 8.63
C ARG A 17 -6.01 8.58 8.54
N ARG A 18 -5.26 9.59 8.94
CA ARG A 18 -5.74 10.97 8.88
C ARG A 18 -5.93 11.44 7.43
N ILE A 19 -4.97 11.11 6.58
CA ILE A 19 -5.02 11.46 5.16
C ILE A 19 -6.21 10.78 4.47
N LEU A 20 -6.54 9.57 4.89
CA LEU A 20 -7.58 8.76 4.23
C LEU A 20 -8.95 8.86 4.89
N VAL A 21 -9.12 9.77 5.85
CA VAL A 21 -10.35 9.84 6.65
C VAL A 21 -11.61 9.98 5.78
N ASP A 22 -11.53 10.70 4.69
CA ASP A 22 -12.66 10.89 3.79
C ASP A 22 -12.66 9.92 2.61
N THR A 23 -11.64 9.08 2.49
CA THR A 23 -11.49 8.16 1.37
C THR A 23 -11.84 6.73 1.75
N ALA A 24 -11.44 6.29 2.95
CA ALA A 24 -11.60 4.92 3.39
C ALA A 24 -12.71 4.79 4.44
N ASP A 25 -13.60 3.82 4.23
CA ASP A 25 -14.64 3.47 5.20
C ASP A 25 -14.06 2.59 6.32
N THR A 26 -13.17 1.68 5.93
CA THR A 26 -12.55 0.73 6.85
C THR A 26 -11.06 0.66 6.57
N ILE A 27 -10.27 0.67 7.63
CA ILE A 27 -8.82 0.58 7.54
C ILE A 27 -8.34 -0.51 8.48
N TRP A 28 -7.54 -1.43 7.96
CA TRP A 28 -6.82 -2.42 8.75
C TRP A 28 -5.32 -2.11 8.69
N GLU A 29 -4.57 -2.56 9.68
CA GLU A 29 -3.14 -2.28 9.77
C GLU A 29 -2.35 -3.55 10.04
N CYS A 30 -1.20 -3.67 9.37
CA CYS A 30 -0.18 -4.66 9.67
C CYS A 30 1.12 -3.93 10.02
N THR A 31 1.92 -4.54 10.87
CA THR A 31 3.18 -3.93 11.34
C THR A 31 4.41 -4.50 10.65
N ASP A 32 4.25 -5.56 9.85
CA ASP A 32 5.35 -6.09 9.03
C ASP A 32 4.81 -6.85 7.83
N GLY A 33 5.71 -7.16 6.90
CA GLY A 33 5.33 -7.79 5.64
C GLY A 33 4.87 -9.22 5.78
N SER A 34 5.24 -9.91 6.86
CA SER A 34 4.83 -11.31 7.04
C SER A 34 3.34 -11.46 7.32
N GLN A 35 2.70 -10.38 7.74
CA GLN A 35 1.25 -10.38 8.04
C GLN A 35 0.40 -9.98 6.83
N ALA A 36 1.03 -9.42 5.80
CA ALA A 36 0.31 -8.72 4.74
C ALA A 36 -0.56 -9.65 3.89
N LEU A 37 -0.03 -10.78 3.46
CA LEU A 37 -0.78 -11.70 2.61
C LEU A 37 -2.02 -12.25 3.32
N ALA A 38 -1.85 -12.69 4.56
CA ALA A 38 -2.98 -13.23 5.34
C ALA A 38 -4.04 -12.17 5.57
N ALA A 39 -3.63 -10.94 5.89
CA ALA A 39 -4.56 -9.83 6.09
C ALA A 39 -5.30 -9.50 4.79
N TYR A 40 -4.60 -9.52 3.67
CA TYR A 40 -5.22 -9.30 2.37
C TYR A 40 -6.29 -10.36 2.09
N GLU A 41 -5.97 -11.62 2.34
CA GLU A 41 -6.89 -12.72 2.07
C GLU A 41 -8.10 -12.70 3.01
N GLU A 42 -7.89 -12.30 4.26
CA GLU A 42 -8.97 -12.23 5.23
C GLU A 42 -9.93 -11.07 4.95
N HIS A 43 -9.40 -9.88 4.66
CA HIS A 43 -10.19 -8.66 4.58
C HIS A 43 -10.54 -8.23 3.17
N GLN A 44 -9.80 -8.70 2.18
CA GLN A 44 -9.98 -8.36 0.77
C GLN A 44 -10.12 -6.85 0.55
N PRO A 45 -9.10 -6.07 0.95
CA PRO A 45 -9.16 -4.61 0.81
C PRO A 45 -9.14 -4.20 -0.67
N ASP A 46 -9.67 -3.03 -0.95
CA ASP A 46 -9.64 -2.47 -2.29
C ASP A 46 -8.24 -1.95 -2.64
N ILE A 47 -7.52 -1.44 -1.64
CA ILE A 47 -6.19 -0.86 -1.80
C ILE A 47 -5.29 -1.32 -0.66
N VAL A 48 -4.03 -1.62 -0.97
CA VAL A 48 -2.99 -1.88 0.03
C VAL A 48 -1.95 -0.76 -0.07
N LEU A 49 -1.64 -0.14 1.06
CA LEU A 49 -0.54 0.83 1.16
C LEU A 49 0.62 0.11 1.82
N MET A 50 1.73 -0.05 1.11
CA MET A 50 2.83 -0.93 1.51
C MET A 50 4.12 -0.16 1.68
N ASP A 51 4.69 -0.19 2.90
CA ASP A 51 6.03 0.32 3.14
C ASP A 51 7.07 -0.69 2.62
N VAL A 52 8.23 -0.20 2.20
CA VAL A 52 9.29 -1.07 1.68
C VAL A 52 10.09 -1.69 2.81
N ARG A 53 10.56 -0.87 3.75
CA ARG A 53 11.44 -1.35 4.82
C ARG A 53 10.66 -1.79 6.03
N MET A 54 10.63 -3.09 6.25
CA MET A 54 9.99 -3.67 7.42
C MET A 54 10.78 -4.89 7.87
N PRO A 55 10.71 -5.24 9.17
CA PRO A 55 11.35 -6.46 9.65
C PRO A 55 10.68 -7.70 9.07
N ILE A 56 11.38 -8.82 9.10
CA ILE A 56 10.94 -10.16 8.73
C ILE A 56 10.75 -10.29 7.22
N VAL A 57 9.71 -9.69 6.66
CA VAL A 57 9.45 -9.67 5.20
C VAL A 57 9.30 -8.22 4.78
N ASP A 58 10.13 -7.77 3.85
CA ASP A 58 10.04 -6.39 3.36
C ASP A 58 8.82 -6.19 2.43
N GLY A 59 8.53 -4.92 2.15
CA GLY A 59 7.34 -4.57 1.39
C GLY A 59 7.36 -5.03 -0.06
N LEU A 60 8.53 -5.14 -0.67
CA LEU A 60 8.61 -5.62 -2.05
C LEU A 60 8.29 -7.11 -2.12
N ALA A 61 8.84 -7.89 -1.18
CA ALA A 61 8.53 -9.32 -1.09
C ALA A 61 7.06 -9.54 -0.76
N ALA A 62 6.50 -8.75 0.17
CA ALA A 62 5.09 -8.85 0.52
C ALA A 62 4.19 -8.51 -0.67
N THR A 63 4.53 -7.47 -1.43
CA THR A 63 3.80 -7.08 -2.63
C THR A 63 3.80 -8.22 -3.64
N ARG A 64 4.97 -8.83 -3.87
CA ARG A 64 5.09 -9.94 -4.82
C ARG A 64 4.23 -11.13 -4.38
N GLN A 65 4.22 -11.45 -3.09
CA GLN A 65 3.38 -12.53 -2.57
C GLN A 65 1.90 -12.27 -2.83
N ILE A 66 1.45 -11.06 -2.53
CA ILE A 66 0.05 -10.69 -2.70
C ILE A 66 -0.35 -10.74 -4.17
N VAL A 67 0.41 -10.10 -5.04
CA VAL A 67 0.07 -9.97 -6.45
C VAL A 67 0.19 -11.31 -7.18
N THR A 68 1.13 -12.16 -6.78
CA THR A 68 1.27 -13.49 -7.39
C THR A 68 0.03 -14.35 -7.11
N ARG A 69 -0.50 -14.29 -5.90
CA ARG A 69 -1.69 -15.05 -5.53
C ARG A 69 -2.99 -14.36 -5.93
N HIS A 70 -2.97 -13.03 -6.00
CA HIS A 70 -4.15 -12.22 -6.30
C HIS A 70 -3.79 -11.17 -7.35
N PRO A 71 -3.75 -11.55 -8.63
CA PRO A 71 -3.29 -10.63 -9.69
C PRO A 71 -4.09 -9.33 -9.81
N ALA A 72 -5.31 -9.31 -9.28
CA ALA A 72 -6.13 -8.09 -9.30
C ALA A 72 -5.86 -7.16 -8.12
N ALA A 73 -4.98 -7.55 -7.19
CA ALA A 73 -4.68 -6.74 -6.01
C ALA A 73 -4.04 -5.42 -6.43
N GLN A 74 -4.47 -4.34 -5.80
CA GLN A 74 -3.93 -3.01 -6.07
C GLN A 74 -3.07 -2.57 -4.90
N VAL A 75 -1.76 -2.65 -5.06
CA VAL A 75 -0.78 -2.30 -4.04
C VAL A 75 -0.07 -1.02 -4.44
N ILE A 76 -0.14 -0.02 -3.56
CA ILE A 76 0.60 1.22 -3.71
C ILE A 76 1.77 1.16 -2.74
N VAL A 77 2.99 1.25 -3.26
CA VAL A 77 4.18 1.30 -2.42
C VAL A 77 4.37 2.73 -1.93
N VAL A 78 4.48 2.91 -0.61
CA VAL A 78 4.68 4.22 0.03
C VAL A 78 6.00 4.17 0.76
N THR A 79 6.98 4.94 0.33
CA THR A 79 8.37 4.79 0.80
C THR A 79 9.10 6.12 0.89
N ASP A 80 10.19 6.14 1.69
CA ASP A 80 11.11 7.29 1.75
C ASP A 80 12.08 7.34 0.59
N TYR A 81 12.20 6.25 -0.18
CA TYR A 81 13.26 6.15 -1.18
C TYR A 81 12.88 6.79 -2.51
N GLN A 82 13.66 7.79 -2.92
CA GLN A 82 13.52 8.42 -4.24
C GLN A 82 14.42 7.76 -5.28
N ASP A 83 14.76 6.51 -5.06
CA ASP A 83 15.68 5.77 -5.90
C ASP A 83 14.91 5.13 -7.06
N ASP A 84 15.36 5.37 -8.28
CA ASP A 84 14.72 4.79 -9.47
C ASP A 84 14.79 3.26 -9.45
N ASP A 85 15.83 2.68 -8.85
CA ASP A 85 15.96 1.23 -8.73
C ASP A 85 14.89 0.66 -7.80
N VAL A 86 14.60 1.36 -6.70
CA VAL A 86 13.54 0.95 -5.77
C VAL A 86 12.18 1.09 -6.44
N LYS A 87 11.97 2.15 -7.18
CA LYS A 87 10.72 2.36 -7.91
C LYS A 87 10.52 1.25 -8.95
N ALA A 88 11.56 0.94 -9.72
CA ALA A 88 11.49 -0.13 -10.71
C ALA A 88 11.21 -1.48 -10.06
N ALA A 89 11.88 -1.74 -8.92
CA ALA A 89 11.68 -2.99 -8.19
C ALA A 89 10.25 -3.11 -7.65
N ALA A 90 9.67 -2.00 -7.19
CA ALA A 90 8.30 -1.98 -6.69
C ALA A 90 7.30 -2.31 -7.80
N LEU A 91 7.48 -1.69 -8.97
CA LEU A 91 6.60 -1.95 -10.11
C LEU A 91 6.77 -3.37 -10.62
N GLU A 92 8.01 -3.87 -10.64
CA GLU A 92 8.29 -5.25 -11.05
C GLU A 92 7.70 -6.26 -10.06
N ALA A 93 7.65 -5.92 -8.77
CA ALA A 93 7.01 -6.78 -7.77
C ALA A 93 5.48 -6.82 -7.94
N GLY A 94 4.93 -5.92 -8.72
CA GLY A 94 3.51 -5.90 -9.02
C GLY A 94 2.75 -4.70 -8.43
N ALA A 95 3.46 -3.74 -7.82
CA ALA A 95 2.81 -2.53 -7.33
C ALA A 95 2.22 -1.74 -8.51
N CYS A 96 1.03 -1.20 -8.31
CA CYS A 96 0.39 -0.41 -9.36
C CYS A 96 0.79 1.06 -9.29
N GLU A 97 1.36 1.50 -8.16
CA GLU A 97 1.78 2.88 -8.00
C GLU A 97 2.86 2.99 -6.93
N TYR A 98 3.59 4.09 -6.93
CA TYR A 98 4.71 4.35 -6.05
C TYR A 98 4.61 5.79 -5.57
N VAL A 99 4.54 6.00 -4.25
CA VAL A 99 4.37 7.32 -3.65
C VAL A 99 5.44 7.53 -2.58
N LEU A 100 6.03 8.70 -2.58
CA LEU A 100 7.03 9.05 -1.56
C LEU A 100 6.35 9.49 -0.27
N LYS A 101 6.93 9.12 0.88
CA LYS A 101 6.33 9.44 2.18
C LYS A 101 6.15 10.92 2.42
N HIS A 102 7.02 11.76 1.87
CA HIS A 102 6.86 13.21 2.02
C HIS A 102 5.79 13.80 1.09
N GLU A 103 5.18 12.96 0.25
CA GLU A 103 4.13 13.37 -0.67
C GLU A 103 2.84 12.58 -0.45
N MET A 104 2.62 12.04 0.75
CA MET A 104 1.45 11.18 1.02
C MET A 104 0.12 11.89 0.83
N ASN A 105 0.11 13.21 0.83
CA ASN A 105 -1.14 13.97 0.60
C ASN A 105 -1.74 13.74 -0.79
N VAL A 106 -0.97 13.20 -1.73
CA VAL A 106 -1.49 12.87 -3.06
C VAL A 106 -2.29 11.56 -3.07
N LEU A 107 -2.21 10.77 -1.98
CA LEU A 107 -2.83 9.44 -1.95
C LEU A 107 -4.33 9.43 -2.28
N PRO A 108 -5.16 10.33 -1.76
CA PRO A 108 -6.58 10.30 -2.14
C PRO A 108 -6.79 10.40 -3.64
N ASP A 109 -6.04 11.26 -4.33
CA ASP A 109 -6.15 11.41 -5.79
C ASP A 109 -5.61 10.19 -6.52
N VAL A 110 -4.49 9.63 -6.03
CA VAL A 110 -3.90 8.42 -6.62
C VAL A 110 -4.86 7.26 -6.49
N ILE A 111 -5.46 7.08 -5.32
CA ILE A 111 -6.43 6.02 -5.06
C ILE A 111 -7.65 6.16 -5.97
N ALA A 112 -8.17 7.36 -6.10
CA ALA A 112 -9.32 7.61 -6.98
C ALA A 112 -9.00 7.24 -8.42
N SER A 113 -7.81 7.57 -8.87
CA SER A 113 -7.35 7.24 -10.23
C SER A 113 -7.26 5.74 -10.45
N ILE A 114 -6.69 5.00 -9.49
CA ILE A 114 -6.48 3.56 -9.60
C ILE A 114 -7.79 2.80 -9.49
N SER A 115 -8.62 3.17 -8.53
CA SER A 115 -9.87 2.44 -8.26
C SER A 115 -10.91 2.65 -9.35
N GLY A 116 -10.65 3.54 -10.26
CA GLY A 116 -11.58 3.81 -11.35
C GLY A 116 -12.74 4.69 -10.97
N THR A 117 -12.75 5.24 -9.77
CA THR A 117 -13.83 6.14 -9.35
C THR A 117 -13.85 7.42 -10.18
N GLY A 118 -12.71 7.76 -10.77
CA GLY A 118 -12.61 8.94 -11.63
C GLY A 118 -13.27 8.78 -12.97
N ARG A 119 -13.70 7.58 -13.32
CA ARG A 119 -14.40 7.39 -14.58
C ARG A 119 -15.90 7.27 -14.39
N ALA A 120 -16.42 7.95 -13.72
CA ALA A 120 -17.85 7.99 -13.44
C ALA A 120 -18.71 7.47 -14.58
#